data_fc262802bd8ecdd5b28e7ac48f654d7b
#
_entry.id   fc262802bd8ecdd5b28e7ac48f654d7b
#
_cell.length_a   1.000
_cell.length_b   1.000
_cell.length_c   1.000
_cell.angle_alpha   90.00
_cell.angle_beta   90.00
_cell.angle_gamma   90.00
#
_symmetry.space_group_name_H-M   'P 1'
#
loop_
_entity.id
_entity.type
_entity.pdbx_description
1 polymer ?
#
loop_
_entity_poly.entity_id
_entity_poly.type
_entity_poly.pdbx_seq_one_letter_code
_entity_poly.pdbx_strand_id
1 'polypeptide(L)'
;MKEKVNVTGVPETMVQTLYARAKETKKQNAKIKDEIAVELVEKLDYNFSKADKDKAMNYGVIARTIVLDRMVKQYLEKQANTVVINIACGLDTRCYRMERKYLHWYNVDLSETMKIRSQFLTETGPVYQIAKSAMDESYVDDIDYHGENVLVIIEGLTMYLCEKDIRKMFSIIEKSFQKVTVMVETMSPFVVKHVKEKSIEGSNAKFTWGVKNGKELQRIIPAFSVRQEVSLIEGMKELMPIYHVIGKFPIVRNISNKIIVMEKRG
;
A
#
# COMPACT_ATOMS: atom_id res chain seq x y z
N MET A 1 26.97 7.20 8.31
CA MET A 1 26.36 8.03 9.39
C MET A 1 24.88 7.72 9.42
N LYS A 2 24.27 7.48 10.60
CA LYS A 2 22.84 7.22 10.68
C LYS A 2 22.07 8.54 10.65
N GLU A 3 20.97 8.61 9.91
CA GLU A 3 20.15 9.80 9.78
C GLU A 3 18.94 9.74 10.73
N LYS A 4 18.79 10.80 11.54
CA LYS A 4 17.61 10.94 12.42
C LYS A 4 16.38 11.27 11.59
N VAL A 5 15.37 10.43 11.71
CA VAL A 5 14.05 10.67 11.12
C VAL A 5 13.08 11.01 12.25
N ASN A 6 12.68 12.29 12.33
CA ASN A 6 11.62 12.73 13.22
C ASN A 6 10.27 12.50 12.52
N VAL A 7 9.67 11.36 12.76
CA VAL A 7 8.33 11.02 12.26
C VAL A 7 7.39 10.81 13.42
N THR A 8 6.26 11.51 13.38
CA THR A 8 5.16 11.34 14.35
C THR A 8 3.85 11.17 13.58
N GLY A 9 2.96 10.36 14.11
CA GLY A 9 1.66 10.15 13.49
C GLY A 9 1.64 9.11 12.36
N VAL A 10 0.85 9.36 11.31
CA VAL A 10 0.74 8.44 10.15
C VAL A 10 2.11 8.18 9.49
N PRO A 11 3.00 9.17 9.30
CA PRO A 11 4.34 8.91 8.79
C PRO A 11 5.17 7.93 9.62
N GLU A 12 4.91 7.77 10.91
CA GLU A 12 5.61 6.76 11.75
C GLU A 12 5.31 5.34 11.26
N THR A 13 4.11 5.10 10.73
CA THR A 13 3.72 3.77 10.23
C THR A 13 4.56 3.33 9.03
N MET A 14 5.06 4.27 8.20
CA MET A 14 5.91 3.93 7.04
C MET A 14 7.25 3.32 7.47
N VAL A 15 7.83 3.80 8.58
CA VAL A 15 9.09 3.29 9.12
C VAL A 15 8.90 1.90 9.73
N GLN A 16 7.76 1.66 10.36
CA GLN A 16 7.42 0.34 10.93
C GLN A 16 7.15 -0.69 9.84
N THR A 17 6.46 -0.31 8.76
CA THR A 17 6.23 -1.22 7.62
C THR A 17 7.52 -1.53 6.87
N LEU A 18 8.41 -0.56 6.74
CA LEU A 18 9.76 -0.77 6.21
C LEU A 18 10.55 -1.78 7.07
N TYR A 19 10.53 -1.59 8.38
CA TYR A 19 11.20 -2.49 9.33
C TYR A 19 10.69 -3.93 9.24
N ALA A 20 9.37 -4.11 9.15
CA ALA A 20 8.77 -5.43 9.01
C ALA A 20 9.30 -6.16 7.75
N ARG A 21 9.37 -5.47 6.59
CA ARG A 21 9.91 -6.05 5.35
C ARG A 21 11.40 -6.36 5.47
N ALA A 22 12.19 -5.45 6.03
CA ALA A 22 13.62 -5.68 6.28
C ALA A 22 13.86 -6.89 7.18
N LYS A 23 13.10 -7.00 8.28
CA LYS A 23 13.18 -8.12 9.21
C LYS A 23 12.79 -9.45 8.56
N GLU A 24 11.75 -9.47 7.73
CA GLU A 24 11.35 -10.67 6.99
C GLU A 24 12.44 -11.08 6.01
N THR A 25 13.02 -10.13 5.27
CA THR A 25 14.07 -10.37 4.26
C THR A 25 15.30 -11.06 4.85
N LYS A 26 15.66 -10.72 6.10
CA LYS A 26 16.82 -11.33 6.80
C LYS A 26 16.59 -12.77 7.29
N LYS A 27 15.37 -13.32 7.17
CA LYS A 27 15.11 -14.70 7.56
C LYS A 27 15.66 -15.71 6.54
N GLN A 28 16.08 -16.88 7.02
CA GLN A 28 16.55 -17.97 6.14
C GLN A 28 15.46 -18.41 5.15
N ASN A 29 14.19 -18.48 5.60
CA ASN A 29 13.04 -18.87 4.78
C ASN A 29 12.13 -17.67 4.51
N ALA A 30 12.71 -16.52 4.15
CA ALA A 30 12.00 -15.29 3.89
C ALA A 30 10.93 -15.48 2.81
N LYS A 31 9.72 -14.96 3.06
CA LYS A 31 8.59 -15.00 2.11
C LYS A 31 8.60 -13.85 1.12
N ILE A 32 9.31 -12.79 1.47
CA ILE A 32 9.60 -11.65 0.58
C ILE A 32 11.09 -11.34 0.63
N LYS A 33 11.59 -10.70 -0.43
CA LYS A 33 12.94 -10.17 -0.52
C LYS A 33 12.87 -8.69 -0.84
N ASP A 34 13.37 -7.87 0.07
CA ASP A 34 13.40 -6.40 -0.02
C ASP A 34 14.74 -5.90 0.53
N GLU A 35 15.81 -6.10 -0.24
CA GLU A 35 17.17 -5.73 0.18
C GLU A 35 17.31 -4.22 0.41
N ILE A 36 16.56 -3.42 -0.36
CA ILE A 36 16.54 -1.96 -0.18
C ILE A 36 15.94 -1.61 1.19
N ALA A 37 14.89 -2.30 1.62
CA ALA A 37 14.35 -2.07 2.97
C ALA A 37 15.39 -2.41 4.05
N VAL A 38 16.23 -3.43 3.85
CA VAL A 38 17.31 -3.76 4.77
C VAL A 38 18.32 -2.62 4.84
N GLU A 39 18.78 -2.13 3.69
CA GLU A 39 19.74 -1.01 3.62
C GLU A 39 19.17 0.27 4.26
N LEU A 40 17.91 0.58 4.01
CA LEU A 40 17.26 1.77 4.58
C LEU A 40 17.16 1.68 6.10
N VAL A 41 16.75 0.52 6.65
CA VAL A 41 16.68 0.32 8.10
C VAL A 41 18.05 0.48 8.77
N GLU A 42 19.13 0.06 8.11
CA GLU A 42 20.50 0.23 8.64
C GLU A 42 20.96 1.69 8.66
N LYS A 43 20.47 2.51 7.73
CA LYS A 43 20.77 3.94 7.65
C LYS A 43 19.92 4.78 8.61
N LEU A 44 18.77 4.28 9.06
CA LEU A 44 17.86 5.00 9.95
C LEU A 44 18.35 5.00 11.40
N ASP A 45 18.35 6.18 12.03
CA ASP A 45 18.49 6.33 13.50
C ASP A 45 17.09 6.40 14.11
N TYR A 46 16.45 5.23 14.25
CA TYR A 46 15.10 5.08 14.77
C TYR A 46 15.02 3.90 15.75
N ASN A 47 14.23 4.05 16.82
CA ASN A 47 14.04 2.98 17.79
C ASN A 47 12.92 2.02 17.36
N PHE A 48 13.31 0.91 16.75
CA PHE A 48 12.39 -0.12 16.26
C PHE A 48 11.84 -1.05 17.35
N SER A 49 12.13 -0.84 18.64
CA SER A 49 11.73 -1.78 19.71
C SER A 49 10.22 -1.99 19.82
N LYS A 50 9.41 -0.97 19.52
CA LYS A 50 7.94 -1.10 19.46
C LYS A 50 7.50 -1.97 18.28
N ALA A 51 8.01 -1.67 17.09
CA ALA A 51 7.74 -2.44 15.89
C ALA A 51 8.20 -3.90 16.02
N ASP A 52 9.32 -4.14 16.69
CA ASP A 52 9.85 -5.49 16.91
C ASP A 52 8.93 -6.36 17.78
N LYS A 53 8.29 -5.76 18.77
CA LYS A 53 7.36 -6.42 19.69
C LYS A 53 5.97 -6.65 19.09
N ASP A 54 5.55 -5.86 18.12
CA ASP A 54 4.22 -5.98 17.51
C ASP A 54 4.22 -7.04 16.40
N LYS A 55 4.14 -8.31 16.83
CA LYS A 55 4.09 -9.45 15.91
C LYS A 55 2.87 -9.43 14.98
N ALA A 56 1.73 -8.95 15.47
CA ALA A 56 0.49 -8.92 14.68
C ALA A 56 0.61 -7.94 13.53
N MET A 57 1.10 -6.73 13.79
CA MET A 57 1.40 -5.73 12.77
C MET A 57 2.42 -6.28 11.76
N ASN A 58 3.54 -6.85 12.24
CA ASN A 58 4.56 -7.42 11.34
C ASN A 58 3.99 -8.48 10.41
N TYR A 59 3.21 -9.45 10.91
CA TYR A 59 2.55 -10.47 10.08
C TYR A 59 1.56 -9.85 9.10
N GLY A 60 0.78 -8.86 9.52
CA GLY A 60 -0.17 -8.14 8.67
C GLY A 60 0.52 -7.45 7.50
N VAL A 61 1.61 -6.73 7.76
CA VAL A 61 2.42 -6.05 6.74
C VAL A 61 2.99 -7.05 5.74
N ILE A 62 3.57 -8.17 6.22
CA ILE A 62 4.18 -9.16 5.32
C ILE A 62 3.11 -9.88 4.49
N ALA A 63 1.98 -10.28 5.11
CA ALA A 63 0.86 -10.89 4.38
C ALA A 63 0.33 -9.98 3.27
N ARG A 64 0.19 -8.68 3.55
CA ARG A 64 -0.19 -7.66 2.59
C ARG A 64 0.83 -7.54 1.46
N THR A 65 2.11 -7.45 1.80
CA THR A 65 3.20 -7.37 0.82
C THR A 65 3.20 -8.57 -0.11
N ILE A 66 3.07 -9.80 0.41
CA ILE A 66 2.99 -11.04 -0.38
C ILE A 66 1.84 -10.98 -1.39
N VAL A 67 0.63 -10.61 -0.91
CA VAL A 67 -0.56 -10.57 -1.75
C VAL A 67 -0.42 -9.50 -2.82
N LEU A 68 -0.08 -8.27 -2.42
CA LEU A 68 -0.06 -7.14 -3.34
C LEU A 68 1.09 -7.24 -4.35
N ASP A 69 2.29 -7.65 -3.94
CA ASP A 69 3.42 -7.87 -4.86
C ASP A 69 3.08 -8.91 -5.91
N ARG A 70 2.43 -10.02 -5.52
CA ARG A 70 1.96 -11.06 -6.45
C ARG A 70 0.95 -10.49 -7.45
N MET A 71 -0.02 -9.72 -6.98
CA MET A 71 -1.07 -9.14 -7.84
C MET A 71 -0.50 -8.11 -8.81
N VAL A 72 0.38 -7.23 -8.33
CA VAL A 72 1.07 -6.24 -9.18
C VAL A 72 1.93 -6.93 -10.23
N LYS A 73 2.74 -7.92 -9.84
CA LYS A 73 3.57 -8.69 -10.78
C LYS A 73 2.73 -9.36 -11.87
N GLN A 74 1.65 -10.05 -11.49
CA GLN A 74 0.73 -10.69 -12.44
C GLN A 74 0.05 -9.70 -13.38
N TYR A 75 -0.27 -8.50 -12.91
CA TYR A 75 -0.82 -7.44 -13.74
C TYR A 75 0.19 -6.94 -14.77
N LEU A 76 1.40 -6.61 -14.34
CA LEU A 76 2.46 -6.11 -15.19
C LEU A 76 2.94 -7.13 -16.23
N GLU A 77 2.88 -8.43 -15.91
CA GLU A 77 3.16 -9.51 -16.86
C GLU A 77 2.11 -9.61 -17.99
N LYS A 78 0.88 -9.21 -17.73
CA LYS A 78 -0.22 -9.25 -18.71
C LYS A 78 -0.40 -7.95 -19.48
N GLN A 79 0.01 -6.85 -18.89
CA GLN A 79 -0.20 -5.49 -19.41
C GLN A 79 1.16 -4.82 -19.63
N ALA A 80 1.69 -4.96 -20.83
CA ALA A 80 2.87 -4.20 -21.24
C ALA A 80 2.56 -2.69 -21.29
N ASN A 81 3.58 -1.86 -21.19
CA ASN A 81 3.47 -0.39 -21.24
C ASN A 81 2.50 0.17 -20.20
N THR A 82 2.65 -0.27 -18.95
CA THR A 82 1.86 0.22 -17.82
C THR A 82 2.58 1.37 -17.13
N VAL A 83 1.87 2.47 -16.94
CA VAL A 83 2.22 3.53 -15.98
C VAL A 83 1.68 3.16 -14.61
N VAL A 84 2.55 3.07 -13.62
CA VAL A 84 2.17 2.75 -12.24
C VAL A 84 2.17 4.01 -11.39
N ILE A 85 1.10 4.21 -10.62
CA ILE A 85 0.95 5.32 -9.67
C ILE A 85 0.76 4.72 -8.28
N ASN A 86 1.74 4.88 -7.40
CA ASN A 86 1.73 4.39 -6.03
C ASN A 86 1.38 5.53 -5.08
N ILE A 87 0.12 5.60 -4.69
CA ILE A 87 -0.45 6.68 -3.85
C ILE A 87 -0.19 6.39 -2.37
N ALA A 88 0.23 7.43 -1.63
CA ALA A 88 0.65 7.36 -0.23
C ALA A 88 1.75 6.30 -0.05
N CYS A 89 2.76 6.39 -0.89
CA CYS A 89 3.79 5.37 -1.05
C CYS A 89 4.72 5.23 0.17
N GLY A 90 4.85 6.24 1.03
CA GLY A 90 5.76 6.22 2.16
C GLY A 90 7.19 5.80 1.77
N LEU A 91 7.70 4.80 2.47
CA LEU A 91 8.97 4.13 2.16
C LEU A 91 8.76 2.77 1.47
N ASP A 92 7.70 2.64 0.64
CA ASP A 92 7.52 1.45 -0.18
C ASP A 92 8.60 1.36 -1.26
N THR A 93 9.15 0.17 -1.43
CA THR A 93 10.24 -0.18 -2.34
C THR A 93 9.76 -1.15 -3.42
N ARG A 94 8.42 -1.27 -3.62
CA ARG A 94 7.82 -2.22 -4.57
C ARG A 94 8.31 -2.01 -6.00
N CYS A 95 8.49 -0.77 -6.44
CA CYS A 95 9.02 -0.44 -7.77
C CYS A 95 10.31 -1.21 -8.09
N TYR A 96 11.18 -1.41 -7.11
CA TYR A 96 12.43 -2.15 -7.30
C TYR A 96 12.23 -3.66 -7.33
N ARG A 97 11.19 -4.18 -6.63
CA ARG A 97 10.86 -5.62 -6.62
C ARG A 97 10.13 -6.08 -7.88
N MET A 98 9.59 -5.13 -8.69
CA MET A 98 8.85 -5.44 -9.93
C MET A 98 9.75 -5.61 -11.16
N GLU A 99 11.07 -5.70 -10.99
CA GLU A 99 12.03 -6.04 -12.06
C GLU A 99 11.91 -5.10 -13.28
N ARG A 100 11.49 -3.86 -13.07
CA ARG A 100 11.24 -2.85 -14.12
C ARG A 100 10.28 -3.30 -15.23
N LYS A 101 9.30 -4.13 -14.93
CA LYS A 101 8.24 -4.57 -15.86
C LYS A 101 7.12 -3.53 -16.04
N TYR A 102 7.46 -2.25 -15.95
CA TYR A 102 6.56 -1.10 -16.11
C TYR A 102 7.24 -0.03 -16.98
N LEU A 103 6.43 0.83 -17.58
CA LEU A 103 6.95 1.96 -18.37
C LEU A 103 7.51 3.02 -17.43
N HIS A 104 6.65 3.55 -16.55
CA HIS A 104 6.98 4.53 -15.52
C HIS A 104 6.34 4.14 -14.20
N TRP A 105 6.99 4.53 -13.10
CA TRP A 105 6.49 4.34 -11.75
C TRP A 105 6.54 5.67 -11.00
N TYR A 106 5.38 6.19 -10.62
CA TYR A 106 5.24 7.43 -9.87
C TYR A 106 4.89 7.13 -8.42
N ASN A 107 5.79 7.49 -7.51
CA ASN A 107 5.56 7.46 -6.07
C ASN A 107 4.99 8.80 -5.64
N VAL A 108 3.74 8.82 -5.19
CA VAL A 108 2.99 10.03 -4.80
C VAL A 108 2.76 10.01 -3.30
N ASP A 109 3.20 11.05 -2.58
CA ASP A 109 2.94 11.22 -1.15
C ASP A 109 3.06 12.70 -0.76
N LEU A 110 2.67 13.02 0.47
CA LEU A 110 2.81 14.36 1.02
C LEU A 110 4.27 14.83 1.02
N SER A 111 4.47 16.14 0.86
CA SER A 111 5.80 16.74 0.76
C SER A 111 6.73 16.39 1.93
N GLU A 112 6.18 16.22 3.14
CA GLU A 112 6.96 15.82 4.32
C GLU A 112 7.48 14.38 4.19
N THR A 113 6.63 13.46 3.72
CA THR A 113 7.01 12.07 3.46
C THR A 113 8.04 11.98 2.34
N MET A 114 7.83 12.74 1.25
CA MET A 114 8.76 12.76 0.12
C MET A 114 10.12 13.35 0.47
N LYS A 115 10.19 14.34 1.35
CA LYS A 115 11.48 14.84 1.89
C LYS A 115 12.26 13.73 2.59
N ILE A 116 11.58 12.88 3.35
CA ILE A 116 12.23 11.74 4.01
C ILE A 116 12.64 10.70 2.97
N ARG A 117 11.74 10.35 2.05
CA ARG A 117 12.02 9.37 0.99
C ARG A 117 13.24 9.76 0.16
N SER A 118 13.34 11.02 -0.28
CA SER A 118 14.44 11.51 -1.12
C SER A 118 15.80 11.56 -0.42
N GLN A 119 15.85 11.54 0.90
CA GLN A 119 17.13 11.40 1.63
C GLN A 119 17.75 10.01 1.44
N PHE A 120 16.91 8.99 1.23
CA PHE A 120 17.34 7.60 1.18
C PHE A 120 17.29 6.98 -0.22
N LEU A 121 16.39 7.48 -1.09
CA LEU A 121 16.11 6.90 -2.40
C LEU A 121 16.26 7.97 -3.49
N THR A 122 17.29 7.80 -4.32
CA THR A 122 17.47 8.62 -5.53
C THR A 122 16.69 7.98 -6.67
N GLU A 123 15.55 8.58 -7.03
CA GLU A 123 14.65 8.07 -8.06
C GLU A 123 14.63 9.03 -9.26
N THR A 124 15.30 8.62 -10.32
CA THR A 124 15.52 9.44 -11.54
C THR A 124 15.20 8.61 -12.78
N GLY A 125 13.91 8.36 -13.01
CA GLY A 125 13.42 7.55 -14.13
C GLY A 125 13.97 6.12 -14.23
N PRO A 126 13.15 5.17 -14.56
CA PRO A 126 11.70 5.26 -14.78
C PRO A 126 10.87 5.34 -13.49
N VAL A 127 11.49 5.55 -12.35
CA VAL A 127 10.84 5.78 -11.04
C VAL A 127 10.94 7.25 -10.68
N TYR A 128 9.81 7.87 -10.35
CA TYR A 128 9.71 9.30 -10.07
C TYR A 128 9.02 9.54 -8.73
N GLN A 129 9.29 10.70 -8.13
CA GLN A 129 8.66 11.15 -6.88
C GLN A 129 7.79 12.37 -7.16
N ILE A 130 6.55 12.36 -6.65
CA ILE A 130 5.62 13.48 -6.70
C ILE A 130 5.23 13.86 -5.28
N ALA A 131 5.61 15.06 -4.86
CA ALA A 131 5.41 15.58 -3.51
C ALA A 131 4.06 16.32 -3.39
N LYS A 132 2.94 15.60 -3.62
CA LYS A 132 1.58 16.15 -3.61
C LYS A 132 0.62 15.19 -2.90
N SER A 133 -0.46 15.76 -2.38
CA SER A 133 -1.53 14.97 -1.76
C SER A 133 -2.30 14.17 -2.80
N ALA A 134 -2.78 12.97 -2.44
CA ALA A 134 -3.75 12.21 -3.23
C ALA A 134 -5.08 12.97 -3.46
N MET A 135 -5.34 14.03 -2.69
CA MET A 135 -6.52 14.91 -2.81
C MET A 135 -6.26 16.15 -3.66
N ASP A 136 -5.04 16.35 -4.13
CA ASP A 136 -4.66 17.45 -5.02
C ASP A 136 -4.59 16.94 -6.45
N GLU A 137 -5.57 17.33 -7.28
CA GLU A 137 -5.65 16.86 -8.67
C GLU A 137 -4.42 17.22 -9.51
N SER A 138 -3.67 18.25 -9.10
CA SER A 138 -2.47 18.67 -9.83
C SER A 138 -1.33 17.64 -9.82
N TYR A 139 -1.39 16.57 -8.99
CA TYR A 139 -0.38 15.51 -9.07
C TYR A 139 -0.39 14.79 -10.43
N VAL A 140 -1.52 14.82 -11.11
CA VAL A 140 -1.69 14.18 -12.42
C VAL A 140 -0.89 14.92 -13.50
N ASP A 141 -0.72 16.24 -13.37
CA ASP A 141 0.04 17.05 -14.32
C ASP A 141 1.54 16.70 -14.36
N ASP A 142 2.04 16.04 -13.27
CA ASP A 142 3.43 15.59 -13.16
C ASP A 142 3.61 14.16 -13.73
N ILE A 143 2.55 13.53 -14.25
CA ILE A 143 2.58 12.17 -14.80
C ILE A 143 2.62 12.22 -16.32
N ASP A 144 3.67 11.67 -16.90
CA ASP A 144 3.79 11.47 -18.33
C ASP A 144 2.85 10.34 -18.78
N TYR A 145 1.68 10.71 -19.31
CA TYR A 145 0.60 9.82 -19.70
C TYR A 145 0.05 10.17 -21.08
N HIS A 146 0.08 9.21 -22.00
CA HIS A 146 -0.36 9.35 -23.39
C HIS A 146 -1.41 8.30 -23.81
N GLY A 147 -2.14 7.74 -22.85
CA GLY A 147 -3.20 6.76 -23.12
C GLY A 147 -2.80 5.31 -22.84
N GLU A 148 -1.69 5.09 -22.15
CA GLU A 148 -1.22 3.78 -21.70
C GLU A 148 -2.19 3.15 -20.70
N ASN A 149 -1.95 1.87 -20.34
CA ASN A 149 -2.61 1.28 -19.19
C ASN A 149 -2.09 1.91 -17.90
N VAL A 150 -2.97 2.28 -17.00
CA VAL A 150 -2.60 2.84 -15.69
C VAL A 150 -2.96 1.83 -14.60
N LEU A 151 -1.98 1.54 -13.74
CA LEU A 151 -2.18 0.81 -12.50
C LEU A 151 -2.01 1.76 -11.32
N VAL A 152 -3.06 2.02 -10.57
CA VAL A 152 -3.00 2.78 -9.31
C VAL A 152 -2.93 1.80 -8.15
N ILE A 153 -1.97 1.99 -7.24
CA ILE A 153 -1.81 1.22 -6.01
C ILE A 153 -2.12 2.15 -4.84
N ILE A 154 -3.02 1.70 -3.95
CA ILE A 154 -3.40 2.43 -2.73
C ILE A 154 -3.27 1.46 -1.57
N GLU A 155 -2.16 1.51 -0.86
CA GLU A 155 -1.83 0.63 0.26
C GLU A 155 -1.72 1.43 1.55
N GLY A 156 -2.34 0.95 2.63
CA GLY A 156 -2.17 1.53 3.97
C GLY A 156 -2.74 2.94 4.15
N LEU A 157 -3.64 3.41 3.27
CA LEU A 157 -4.16 4.78 3.27
C LEU A 157 -5.64 4.85 3.66
N THR A 158 -6.48 4.05 3.02
CA THR A 158 -7.95 4.23 3.05
C THR A 158 -8.55 4.23 4.46
N MET A 159 -7.97 3.49 5.38
CA MET A 159 -8.42 3.38 6.76
C MET A 159 -8.31 4.69 7.56
N TYR A 160 -7.52 5.64 7.10
CA TYR A 160 -7.31 6.96 7.74
C TYR A 160 -8.14 8.08 7.10
N LEU A 161 -8.87 7.78 6.02
CA LEU A 161 -9.67 8.74 5.26
C LEU A 161 -11.14 8.68 5.66
N CYS A 162 -11.91 9.71 5.28
CA CYS A 162 -13.37 9.64 5.30
C CYS A 162 -13.93 9.26 3.92
N GLU A 163 -15.20 8.89 3.84
CA GLU A 163 -15.83 8.52 2.57
C GLU A 163 -15.75 9.64 1.52
N LYS A 164 -15.84 10.90 1.94
CA LYS A 164 -15.69 12.06 1.04
C LYS A 164 -14.31 12.09 0.38
N ASP A 165 -13.26 11.77 1.15
CA ASP A 165 -11.89 11.73 0.63
C ASP A 165 -11.72 10.56 -0.35
N ILE A 166 -12.28 9.40 -0.03
CA ILE A 166 -12.30 8.24 -0.94
C ILE A 166 -12.94 8.62 -2.28
N ARG A 167 -14.13 9.23 -2.23
CA ARG A 167 -14.83 9.70 -3.45
C ARG A 167 -14.01 10.70 -4.23
N LYS A 168 -13.37 11.67 -3.55
CA LYS A 168 -12.54 12.68 -4.20
C LYS A 168 -11.33 12.05 -4.89
N MET A 169 -10.58 11.20 -4.20
CA MET A 169 -9.41 10.52 -4.74
C MET A 169 -9.76 9.69 -5.98
N PHE A 170 -10.83 8.88 -5.92
CA PHE A 170 -11.27 8.09 -7.06
C PHE A 170 -11.83 8.94 -8.20
N SER A 171 -12.45 10.09 -7.92
CA SER A 171 -12.92 11.02 -8.96
C SER A 171 -11.76 11.65 -9.73
N ILE A 172 -10.65 11.97 -9.04
CA ILE A 172 -9.42 12.44 -9.70
C ILE A 172 -8.90 11.36 -10.65
N ILE A 173 -8.74 10.13 -10.17
CA ILE A 173 -8.26 9.00 -10.98
C ILE A 173 -9.17 8.75 -12.18
N GLU A 174 -10.49 8.76 -11.97
CA GLU A 174 -11.48 8.56 -13.03
C GLU A 174 -11.37 9.58 -14.15
N LYS A 175 -11.27 10.86 -13.80
CA LYS A 175 -11.23 11.95 -14.77
C LYS A 175 -9.93 11.99 -15.55
N SER A 176 -8.83 11.59 -14.92
CA SER A 176 -7.49 11.76 -15.49
C SER A 176 -7.06 10.63 -16.41
N PHE A 177 -7.55 9.41 -16.19
CA PHE A 177 -7.07 8.25 -16.94
C PHE A 177 -8.20 7.52 -17.66
N GLN A 178 -7.98 7.17 -18.93
CA GLN A 178 -8.98 6.45 -19.73
C GLN A 178 -9.03 4.97 -19.36
N LYS A 179 -7.86 4.32 -19.26
CA LYS A 179 -7.72 2.90 -18.95
C LYS A 179 -7.01 2.75 -17.62
N VAL A 180 -7.77 2.61 -16.54
CA VAL A 180 -7.18 2.53 -15.20
C VAL A 180 -7.72 1.34 -14.41
N THR A 181 -6.77 0.63 -13.82
CA THR A 181 -7.01 -0.40 -12.80
C THR A 181 -6.50 0.12 -11.46
N VAL A 182 -7.29 0.00 -10.40
CA VAL A 182 -6.91 0.39 -9.04
C VAL A 182 -6.83 -0.84 -8.16
N MET A 183 -5.70 -1.08 -7.53
CA MET A 183 -5.53 -2.06 -6.46
C MET A 183 -5.54 -1.31 -5.13
N VAL A 184 -6.63 -1.42 -4.40
CA VAL A 184 -6.83 -0.68 -3.15
C VAL A 184 -6.93 -1.61 -1.96
N GLU A 185 -6.12 -1.35 -0.93
CA GLU A 185 -6.30 -1.99 0.37
C GLU A 185 -7.47 -1.35 1.10
N THR A 186 -8.34 -2.20 1.64
CA THR A 186 -9.47 -1.79 2.47
C THR A 186 -9.49 -2.56 3.78
N MET A 187 -9.91 -1.87 4.83
CA MET A 187 -10.10 -2.46 6.15
C MET A 187 -11.56 -2.85 6.34
N SER A 188 -11.82 -3.93 7.09
CA SER A 188 -13.21 -4.27 7.42
C SER A 188 -13.77 -3.31 8.47
N PRO A 189 -15.09 -2.96 8.41
CA PRO A 189 -15.71 -2.10 9.42
C PRO A 189 -15.60 -2.65 10.84
N PHE A 190 -15.51 -3.97 10.99
CA PHE A 190 -15.30 -4.62 12.29
C PHE A 190 -13.93 -4.24 12.86
N VAL A 191 -12.86 -4.31 12.05
CA VAL A 191 -11.50 -3.95 12.49
C VAL A 191 -11.43 -2.47 12.82
N VAL A 192 -11.98 -1.60 11.96
CA VAL A 192 -12.05 -0.14 12.22
C VAL A 192 -12.67 0.16 13.58
N LYS A 193 -13.74 -0.55 13.96
CA LYS A 193 -14.48 -0.30 15.19
C LYS A 193 -13.83 -0.89 16.45
N HIS A 194 -13.17 -2.06 16.34
CA HIS A 194 -12.79 -2.86 17.50
C HIS A 194 -11.29 -3.05 17.68
N VAL A 195 -10.49 -2.77 16.64
CA VAL A 195 -9.04 -2.94 16.71
C VAL A 195 -8.36 -1.58 16.86
N LYS A 196 -7.62 -1.43 17.96
CA LYS A 196 -6.68 -0.31 18.12
C LYS A 196 -5.31 -0.81 17.74
N GLU A 197 -4.71 -0.17 16.76
CA GLU A 197 -3.34 -0.47 16.37
C GLU A 197 -2.38 0.11 17.41
N LYS A 198 -1.60 -0.76 18.05
CA LYS A 198 -0.64 -0.34 19.09
C LYS A 198 0.50 0.49 18.52
N SER A 199 0.80 0.31 17.24
CA SER A 199 1.88 1.02 16.55
C SER A 199 1.60 2.52 16.41
N ILE A 200 0.33 2.93 16.41
CA ILE A 200 -0.10 4.33 16.37
C ILE A 200 -0.56 4.85 17.74
N GLU A 201 -0.39 4.04 18.80
CA GLU A 201 -0.69 4.44 20.18
C GLU A 201 0.24 5.60 20.58
N GLY A 202 -0.35 6.77 20.81
CA GLY A 202 0.39 8.03 21.04
C GLY A 202 0.47 8.95 19.81
N SER A 203 0.02 8.50 18.63
CA SER A 203 -0.25 9.37 17.48
C SER A 203 -1.74 9.76 17.45
N ASN A 204 -2.05 10.87 16.76
CA ASN A 204 -3.45 11.27 16.52
C ASN A 204 -4.12 10.43 15.40
N ALA A 205 -3.43 9.43 14.84
CA ALA A 205 -3.94 8.58 13.79
C ALA A 205 -4.98 7.60 14.37
N LYS A 206 -6.14 7.52 13.71
CA LYS A 206 -7.23 6.60 14.06
C LYS A 206 -7.77 5.97 12.78
N PHE A 207 -8.18 4.72 12.87
CA PHE A 207 -8.97 4.11 11.80
C PHE A 207 -10.36 4.74 11.79
N THR A 208 -10.74 5.30 10.65
CA THR A 208 -11.98 6.06 10.48
C THR A 208 -12.92 5.46 9.47
N TRP A 209 -12.37 4.67 8.51
CA TRP A 209 -13.15 4.16 7.40
C TRP A 209 -12.78 2.71 7.02
N GLY A 210 -13.79 1.98 6.56
CA GLY A 210 -13.63 0.63 6.04
C GLY A 210 -14.90 0.15 5.34
N VAL A 211 -14.76 -0.87 4.49
CA VAL A 211 -15.87 -1.50 3.75
C VAL A 211 -15.86 -3.01 3.93
N LYS A 212 -17.04 -3.63 3.86
CA LYS A 212 -17.20 -5.08 4.02
C LYS A 212 -16.60 -5.85 2.84
N ASN A 213 -16.75 -5.32 1.63
CA ASN A 213 -16.35 -5.97 0.39
C ASN A 213 -16.31 -4.99 -0.78
N GLY A 214 -15.85 -5.47 -1.94
CA GLY A 214 -15.78 -4.68 -3.16
C GLY A 214 -17.13 -4.17 -3.68
N LYS A 215 -18.24 -4.89 -3.44
CA LYS A 215 -19.58 -4.42 -3.82
C LYS A 215 -19.99 -3.17 -3.05
N GLU A 216 -19.63 -3.08 -1.78
CA GLU A 216 -19.86 -1.86 -0.98
C GLU A 216 -18.99 -0.71 -1.48
N LEU A 217 -17.70 -0.95 -1.74
CA LEU A 217 -16.84 0.05 -2.35
C LEU A 217 -17.37 0.54 -3.70
N GLN A 218 -17.82 -0.37 -4.57
CA GLN A 218 -18.40 0.00 -5.88
C GLN A 218 -19.63 0.88 -5.77
N ARG A 219 -20.46 0.76 -4.71
CA ARG A 219 -21.59 1.69 -4.49
C ARG A 219 -21.10 3.10 -4.13
N ILE A 220 -19.96 3.20 -3.46
CA ILE A 220 -19.35 4.48 -3.09
C ILE A 220 -18.72 5.14 -4.31
N ILE A 221 -18.10 4.37 -5.21
CA ILE A 221 -17.40 4.83 -6.41
C ILE A 221 -17.97 4.16 -7.67
N PRO A 222 -19.16 4.53 -8.12
CA PRO A 222 -19.91 3.79 -9.15
C PRO A 222 -19.28 3.81 -10.56
N ALA A 223 -18.34 4.72 -10.81
CA ALA A 223 -17.55 4.75 -12.05
C ALA A 223 -16.61 3.57 -12.21
N PHE A 224 -16.38 2.81 -11.13
CA PHE A 224 -15.52 1.64 -11.13
C PHE A 224 -16.30 0.37 -10.91
N SER A 225 -15.86 -0.72 -11.52
CA SER A 225 -16.40 -2.06 -11.30
C SER A 225 -15.37 -2.95 -10.59
N VAL A 226 -15.86 -3.79 -9.67
CA VAL A 226 -15.01 -4.79 -8.99
C VAL A 226 -14.64 -5.88 -9.98
N ARG A 227 -13.34 -6.20 -10.10
CA ARG A 227 -12.81 -7.31 -10.88
C ARG A 227 -12.38 -8.46 -10.00
N GLN A 228 -11.78 -8.14 -8.87
CA GLN A 228 -11.25 -9.15 -7.95
C GLN A 228 -11.26 -8.62 -6.52
N GLU A 229 -11.38 -9.51 -5.56
CA GLU A 229 -11.24 -9.26 -4.14
C GLU A 229 -10.37 -10.35 -3.53
N VAL A 230 -9.26 -9.98 -2.92
CA VAL A 230 -8.32 -10.92 -2.29
C VAL A 230 -8.17 -10.57 -0.81
N SER A 231 -8.53 -11.49 0.06
CA SER A 231 -8.31 -11.35 1.50
C SER A 231 -6.83 -11.49 1.85
N LEU A 232 -6.31 -10.70 2.77
CA LEU A 232 -4.95 -10.84 3.28
C LEU A 232 -4.70 -12.17 4.00
N ILE A 233 -5.74 -12.95 4.29
CA ILE A 233 -5.63 -14.36 4.73
C ILE A 233 -4.77 -15.16 3.74
N GLU A 234 -4.81 -14.86 2.44
CA GLU A 234 -4.01 -15.59 1.45
C GLU A 234 -2.50 -15.41 1.70
N GLY A 235 -2.06 -14.23 2.12
CA GLY A 235 -0.68 -13.99 2.57
C GLY A 235 -0.39 -14.62 3.93
N MET A 236 -1.37 -14.59 4.85
CA MET A 236 -1.22 -15.20 6.17
C MET A 236 -1.01 -16.73 6.09
N LYS A 237 -1.61 -17.42 5.11
CA LYS A 237 -1.40 -18.84 4.89
C LYS A 237 0.08 -19.19 4.61
N GLU A 238 0.81 -18.30 3.96
CA GLU A 238 2.23 -18.50 3.67
C GLU A 238 3.12 -18.29 4.89
N LEU A 239 2.65 -17.50 5.85
CA LEU A 239 3.38 -17.16 7.07
C LEU A 239 3.06 -18.11 8.23
N MET A 240 1.81 -18.56 8.31
CA MET A 240 1.30 -19.33 9.44
C MET A 240 0.36 -20.45 8.93
N PRO A 241 0.79 -21.73 9.02
CA PRO A 241 0.00 -22.85 8.50
C PRO A 241 -1.42 -22.97 9.04
N ILE A 242 -1.69 -22.47 10.28
CA ILE A 242 -3.03 -22.48 10.87
C ILE A 242 -4.07 -21.77 10.01
N TYR A 243 -3.67 -20.75 9.21
CA TYR A 243 -4.58 -20.04 8.33
C TYR A 243 -5.10 -20.87 7.14
N HIS A 244 -4.47 -22.01 6.83
CA HIS A 244 -5.05 -22.97 5.88
C HIS A 244 -6.36 -23.59 6.40
N VAL A 245 -6.51 -23.65 7.71
CA VAL A 245 -7.71 -24.19 8.38
C VAL A 245 -8.67 -23.04 8.71
N ILE A 246 -8.24 -22.09 9.57
CA ILE A 246 -9.13 -21.03 10.05
C ILE A 246 -9.55 -20.06 8.94
N GLY A 247 -8.72 -19.86 7.92
CA GLY A 247 -9.02 -19.03 6.75
C GLY A 247 -10.13 -19.59 5.85
N LYS A 248 -10.60 -20.83 6.07
CA LYS A 248 -11.78 -21.39 5.39
C LYS A 248 -13.09 -20.84 5.97
N PHE A 249 -13.08 -20.36 7.21
CA PHE A 249 -14.27 -19.82 7.84
C PHE A 249 -14.64 -18.45 7.27
N PRO A 250 -15.87 -18.25 6.80
CA PRO A 250 -16.31 -16.97 6.21
C PRO A 250 -16.12 -15.79 7.16
N ILE A 251 -16.33 -15.97 8.46
CA ILE A 251 -16.17 -14.93 9.46
C ILE A 251 -14.72 -14.39 9.49
N VAL A 252 -13.72 -15.28 9.46
CA VAL A 252 -12.30 -14.91 9.45
C VAL A 252 -11.94 -14.12 8.19
N ARG A 253 -12.46 -14.56 7.03
CA ARG A 253 -12.25 -13.86 5.75
C ARG A 253 -12.92 -12.49 5.73
N ASN A 254 -14.11 -12.37 6.32
CA ASN A 254 -14.89 -11.13 6.31
C ASN A 254 -14.28 -10.06 7.20
N ILE A 255 -13.64 -10.43 8.32
CA ILE A 255 -12.98 -9.47 9.20
C ILE A 255 -11.55 -9.12 8.76
N SER A 256 -10.96 -9.89 7.85
CA SER A 256 -9.62 -9.60 7.33
C SER A 256 -9.64 -8.42 6.37
N ASN A 257 -8.57 -7.63 6.38
CA ASN A 257 -8.32 -6.64 5.33
C ASN A 257 -8.21 -7.32 3.97
N LYS A 258 -8.46 -6.55 2.91
CA LYS A 258 -8.54 -7.05 1.54
C LYS A 258 -7.86 -6.10 0.57
N ILE A 259 -7.34 -6.67 -0.51
CA ILE A 259 -7.01 -5.92 -1.71
C ILE A 259 -8.19 -6.08 -2.68
N ILE A 260 -8.79 -4.96 -3.07
CA ILE A 260 -9.88 -4.92 -4.05
C ILE A 260 -9.32 -4.36 -5.34
N VAL A 261 -9.52 -5.09 -6.44
CA VAL A 261 -9.17 -4.64 -7.78
C VAL A 261 -10.40 -4.01 -8.41
N MET A 262 -10.27 -2.74 -8.75
CA MET A 262 -11.32 -1.95 -9.40
C MET A 262 -10.86 -1.54 -10.79
N GLU A 263 -11.74 -1.64 -11.78
CA GLU A 263 -11.49 -1.09 -13.11
C GLU A 263 -12.51 -0.01 -13.44
N LYS A 264 -12.05 1.06 -14.07
CA LYS A 264 -12.93 2.10 -14.61
C LYS A 264 -13.88 1.49 -15.63
N ARG A 265 -15.15 1.84 -15.52
CA ARG A 265 -16.15 1.49 -16.56
C ARG A 265 -15.87 2.31 -17.81
N GLY A 266 -15.88 1.65 -18.95
CA GLY A 266 -15.82 2.28 -20.26
C GLY A 266 -17.10 3.05 -20.57
#